data_949a04a7f3444d7e4eeb1beace90b73f
#
_entry.id   949a04a7f3444d7e4eeb1beace90b73f
#
_cell.length_a   1.000
_cell.length_b   1.000
_cell.length_c   1.000
_cell.angle_alpha   90.00
_cell.angle_beta   90.00
_cell.angle_gamma   90.00
#
_symmetry.space_group_name_H-M   'P 1'
#
loop_
_entity.id
_entity.type
_entity.pdbx_description
1 polymer ?
#
loop_
_entity_poly.entity_id
_entity_poly.type
_entity_poly.pdbx_seq_one_letter_code
_entity_poly.pdbx_strand_id
1 'polypeptide(L)'
;CHAILVDALPALDARPASISDKAPPERERVYFLVALLHAIVLERARHAPLGWSHAYEFYDTDLEAAYAIVDTCMASAAQSRRNLAPEVIPWPALRALLAQNVYGSRMDSDADRHMLDALLAHLFIPAAFERDFVIAPNDVQPLIAPEGLHREQLCAWASSLPEPQPVHWVLLAPEAERATAVQNATRILRHLQILRQLAGREQDIIVDHTRSGTAPAPPATSQLAALVESHLYNVTR
;
A
#
# COMPACT_ATOMS: atom_id res chain seq x y z
N CYS A 1 2.88 5.01 3.57
CA CYS A 1 2.28 4.06 4.53
C CYS A 1 1.20 4.73 5.41
N HIS A 2 1.47 5.90 5.98
CA HIS A 2 0.51 6.63 6.83
C HIS A 2 -0.81 6.89 6.12
N ALA A 3 -0.81 7.51 4.95
CA ALA A 3 -2.02 7.78 4.19
C ALA A 3 -2.80 6.48 3.90
N ILE A 4 -2.12 5.42 3.51
CA ILE A 4 -2.74 4.13 3.19
C ILE A 4 -3.34 3.47 4.45
N LEU A 5 -2.64 3.54 5.59
CA LEU A 5 -3.18 3.04 6.87
C LEU A 5 -4.38 3.86 7.32
N VAL A 6 -4.30 5.18 7.23
CA VAL A 6 -5.39 6.09 7.57
C VAL A 6 -6.57 5.88 6.63
N ASP A 7 -6.34 5.61 5.36
CA ASP A 7 -7.40 5.36 4.37
C ASP A 7 -7.98 3.94 4.47
N ALA A 8 -7.18 2.94 4.83
CA ALA A 8 -7.64 1.56 4.98
C ALA A 8 -8.48 1.34 6.26
N LEU A 9 -8.20 2.08 7.33
CA LEU A 9 -8.93 1.96 8.59
C LEU A 9 -10.37 2.52 8.54
N PRO A 10 -10.69 3.65 7.87
CA PRO A 10 -12.07 4.09 7.67
C PRO A 10 -12.89 3.20 6.72
N ALA A 11 -12.27 2.42 5.85
CA ALA A 11 -13.00 1.40 5.08
C ALA A 11 -13.68 0.37 6.00
N LEU A 12 -13.23 0.25 7.25
CA LEU A 12 -13.95 -0.44 8.32
C LEU A 12 -15.27 0.26 8.69
N ASP A 13 -15.38 1.63 8.56
CA ASP A 13 -16.59 2.40 8.88
C ASP A 13 -17.73 2.14 7.89
N ALA A 14 -17.42 1.92 6.62
CA ALA A 14 -18.40 1.67 5.59
C ALA A 14 -19.04 0.27 5.70
N ARG A 15 -18.48 -0.63 6.52
CA ARG A 15 -19.09 -1.93 6.76
C ARG A 15 -20.25 -1.80 7.73
N PRO A 16 -21.45 -2.27 7.35
CA PRO A 16 -22.58 -2.25 8.25
C PRO A 16 -22.23 -3.04 9.52
N ALA A 17 -22.47 -2.44 10.67
CA ALA A 17 -22.41 -3.09 11.99
C ALA A 17 -23.31 -4.35 12.08
N SER A 18 -24.05 -4.63 11.00
CA SER A 18 -25.06 -5.68 10.86
C SER A 18 -24.56 -7.11 10.80
N ILE A 19 -23.23 -7.34 10.76
CA ILE A 19 -22.73 -8.69 11.02
C ILE A 19 -22.57 -8.82 12.54
N SER A 20 -23.73 -8.82 13.20
CA SER A 20 -23.94 -9.26 14.56
C SER A 20 -23.27 -8.44 15.68
N ASP A 21 -24.09 -7.79 16.52
CA ASP A 21 -23.80 -7.39 17.93
C ASP A 21 -23.13 -8.52 18.77
N LYS A 22 -22.88 -9.66 18.18
CA LYS A 22 -22.31 -10.89 18.77
C LYS A 22 -20.89 -11.20 18.32
N ALA A 23 -20.30 -10.37 17.44
CA ALA A 23 -18.93 -10.63 17.01
C ALA A 23 -17.92 -10.34 18.14
N PRO A 24 -16.91 -11.19 18.33
CA PRO A 24 -15.91 -10.96 19.37
C PRO A 24 -15.10 -9.70 19.08
N PRO A 25 -14.74 -8.90 20.11
CA PRO A 25 -13.98 -7.65 19.96
C PRO A 25 -12.58 -7.89 19.37
N GLU A 26 -12.05 -9.08 19.53
CA GLU A 26 -10.77 -9.50 18.94
C GLU A 26 -10.76 -9.41 17.41
N ARG A 27 -11.91 -9.44 16.78
CA ARG A 27 -12.06 -9.25 15.33
C ARG A 27 -11.50 -7.91 14.86
N GLU A 28 -11.70 -6.85 15.60
CA GLU A 28 -11.22 -5.50 15.26
C GLU A 28 -9.67 -5.47 15.21
N ARG A 29 -9.03 -6.21 16.11
CA ARG A 29 -7.57 -6.36 16.07
C ARG A 29 -7.09 -7.10 14.84
N VAL A 30 -7.78 -8.17 14.44
CA VAL A 30 -7.43 -8.90 13.21
C VAL A 30 -7.66 -8.03 11.97
N TYR A 31 -8.72 -7.24 11.94
CA TYR A 31 -8.93 -6.25 10.86
C TYR A 31 -7.81 -5.22 10.78
N PHE A 32 -7.37 -4.72 11.93
CA PHE A 32 -6.23 -3.82 11.98
C PHE A 32 -4.97 -4.48 11.38
N LEU A 33 -4.68 -5.74 11.71
CA LEU A 33 -3.54 -6.46 11.14
C LEU A 33 -3.66 -6.64 9.63
N VAL A 34 -4.87 -6.85 9.11
CA VAL A 34 -5.13 -6.93 7.67
C VAL A 34 -4.92 -5.57 6.99
N ALA A 35 -5.45 -4.48 7.57
CA ALA A 35 -5.23 -3.12 7.07
C ALA A 35 -3.74 -2.76 7.06
N LEU A 36 -3.02 -3.13 8.12
CA LEU A 36 -1.58 -2.94 8.22
C LEU A 36 -0.82 -3.75 7.16
N LEU A 37 -1.16 -5.02 6.95
CA LEU A 37 -0.57 -5.84 5.89
C LEU A 37 -0.82 -5.20 4.52
N HIS A 38 -2.05 -4.77 4.25
CA HIS A 38 -2.41 -4.11 2.99
C HIS A 38 -1.57 -2.84 2.75
N ALA A 39 -1.44 -2.00 3.78
CA ALA A 39 -0.60 -0.82 3.73
C ALA A 39 0.88 -1.15 3.45
N ILE A 40 1.42 -2.19 4.11
CA ILE A 40 2.79 -2.67 3.87
C ILE A 40 2.95 -3.15 2.43
N VAL A 41 2.01 -3.94 1.93
CA VAL A 41 2.05 -4.51 0.57
C VAL A 41 2.03 -3.40 -0.49
N LEU A 42 1.16 -2.41 -0.34
CA LEU A 42 1.06 -1.24 -1.23
C LEU A 42 2.32 -0.36 -1.17
N GLU A 43 2.82 -0.08 0.03
CA GLU A 43 4.02 0.75 0.15
C GLU A 43 5.26 0.05 -0.42
N ARG A 44 5.40 -1.26 -0.19
CA ARG A 44 6.49 -2.04 -0.80
C ARG A 44 6.43 -2.02 -2.33
N ALA A 45 5.24 -1.96 -2.94
CA ALA A 45 5.08 -1.84 -4.39
C ALA A 45 5.69 -0.54 -4.96
N ARG A 46 5.74 0.54 -4.17
CA ARG A 46 6.40 1.80 -4.54
C ARG A 46 7.93 1.70 -4.59
N HIS A 47 8.50 0.72 -3.91
CA HIS A 47 9.94 0.52 -3.79
C HIS A 47 10.47 -0.62 -4.69
N ALA A 48 9.82 -0.90 -5.82
CA ALA A 48 10.33 -1.88 -6.78
C ALA A 48 11.73 -1.47 -7.29
N PRO A 49 12.68 -2.43 -7.52
CA PRO A 49 12.55 -3.88 -7.33
C PRO A 49 12.89 -4.39 -5.93
N LEU A 50 13.18 -3.53 -4.97
CA LEU A 50 13.61 -3.93 -3.62
C LEU A 50 12.43 -4.27 -2.70
N GLY A 51 11.27 -3.64 -2.92
CA GLY A 51 10.05 -3.96 -2.18
C GLY A 51 9.40 -5.26 -2.66
N TRP A 52 9.18 -5.33 -3.95
CA TRP A 52 8.76 -6.50 -4.71
C TRP A 52 9.60 -6.59 -5.98
N SER A 53 9.91 -7.79 -6.46
CA SER A 53 10.73 -7.99 -7.66
C SER A 53 10.05 -7.46 -8.93
N HIS A 54 8.72 -7.49 -8.97
CA HIS A 54 7.89 -6.96 -10.05
C HIS A 54 6.93 -5.87 -9.55
N ALA A 55 6.41 -5.09 -10.49
CA ALA A 55 5.36 -4.11 -10.21
C ALA A 55 4.00 -4.83 -10.15
N TYR A 56 3.55 -5.14 -8.94
CA TYR A 56 2.21 -5.67 -8.69
C TYR A 56 1.22 -4.55 -8.40
N GLU A 57 -0.01 -4.75 -8.83
CA GLU A 57 -1.12 -3.85 -8.54
C GLU A 57 -2.05 -4.48 -7.52
N PHE A 58 -2.29 -3.77 -6.41
CA PHE A 58 -3.20 -4.16 -5.35
C PHE A 58 -4.26 -3.07 -5.20
N TYR A 59 -5.48 -3.47 -4.91
CA TYR A 59 -6.65 -2.60 -4.90
C TYR A 59 -7.43 -2.71 -3.58
N ASP A 60 -8.30 -1.74 -3.33
CA ASP A 60 -9.20 -1.74 -2.17
C ASP A 60 -10.10 -2.99 -2.14
N THR A 61 -10.44 -3.55 -3.31
CA THR A 61 -11.19 -4.81 -3.42
C THR A 61 -10.43 -6.00 -2.83
N ASP A 62 -9.10 -5.97 -2.84
CA ASP A 62 -8.28 -7.01 -2.19
C ASP A 62 -8.39 -6.90 -0.67
N LEU A 63 -8.43 -5.67 -0.15
CA LEU A 63 -8.66 -5.41 1.27
C LEU A 63 -10.05 -5.87 1.71
N GLU A 64 -11.08 -5.59 0.91
CA GLU A 64 -12.45 -6.06 1.18
C GLU A 64 -12.54 -7.59 1.19
N ALA A 65 -11.88 -8.25 0.24
CA ALA A 65 -11.80 -9.71 0.18
C ALA A 65 -11.08 -10.28 1.41
N ALA A 66 -10.00 -9.63 1.85
CA ALA A 66 -9.27 -10.02 3.05
C ALA A 66 -10.14 -9.89 4.32
N TYR A 67 -10.92 -8.83 4.44
CA TYR A 67 -11.86 -8.69 5.56
C TYR A 67 -12.95 -9.75 5.54
N ALA A 68 -13.47 -10.13 4.39
CA ALA A 68 -14.46 -11.21 4.27
C ALA A 68 -13.89 -12.57 4.71
N ILE A 69 -12.62 -12.83 4.44
CA ILE A 69 -11.89 -14.02 4.93
C ILE A 69 -11.80 -13.98 6.46
N VAL A 70 -11.43 -12.83 7.05
CA VAL A 70 -11.40 -12.68 8.51
C VAL A 70 -12.76 -12.96 9.11
N ASP A 71 -13.85 -12.40 8.57
CA ASP A 71 -15.20 -12.63 9.06
C ASP A 71 -15.54 -14.12 9.09
N THR A 72 -15.23 -14.82 8.00
CA THR A 72 -15.50 -16.27 7.88
C THR A 72 -14.68 -17.06 8.90
N CYS A 73 -13.39 -16.77 9.05
CA CYS A 73 -12.51 -17.44 9.99
C CYS A 73 -12.93 -17.17 11.44
N MET A 74 -13.23 -15.92 11.78
CA MET A 74 -13.63 -15.52 13.13
C MET A 74 -15.00 -16.09 13.50
N ALA A 75 -15.97 -16.10 12.58
CA ALA A 75 -17.29 -16.70 12.81
C ALA A 75 -17.18 -18.21 13.06
N SER A 76 -16.34 -18.92 12.31
CA SER A 76 -16.11 -20.34 12.50
C SER A 76 -15.42 -20.65 13.83
N ALA A 77 -14.47 -19.82 14.27
CA ALA A 77 -13.74 -20.00 15.51
C ALA A 77 -14.58 -19.63 16.74
N ALA A 78 -15.40 -18.59 16.62
CA ALA A 78 -16.18 -18.07 17.74
C ALA A 78 -17.27 -19.04 18.23
N GLN A 79 -17.88 -19.83 17.32
CA GLN A 79 -18.94 -20.80 17.68
C GLN A 79 -19.96 -20.21 18.67
N SER A 80 -20.38 -18.96 18.45
CA SER A 80 -21.28 -18.18 19.33
C SER A 80 -20.67 -17.70 20.67
N ARG A 81 -19.38 -17.81 20.88
CA ARG A 81 -18.70 -17.21 22.04
C ARG A 81 -18.56 -15.71 21.85
N ARG A 82 -18.69 -14.93 22.92
CA ARG A 82 -18.55 -13.46 22.91
C ARG A 82 -17.09 -13.00 22.87
N ASN A 83 -16.19 -13.75 23.50
CA ASN A 83 -14.76 -13.47 23.54
C ASN A 83 -14.01 -14.66 22.99
N LEU A 84 -12.96 -14.41 22.24
CA LEU A 84 -12.13 -15.43 21.61
C LEU A 84 -10.69 -15.27 22.05
N ALA A 85 -10.15 -16.27 22.75
CA ALA A 85 -8.73 -16.25 23.09
C ALA A 85 -7.88 -16.21 21.81
N PRO A 86 -6.81 -15.41 21.76
CA PRO A 86 -5.96 -15.27 20.56
C PRO A 86 -5.43 -16.60 20.02
N GLU A 87 -5.22 -17.60 20.88
CA GLU A 87 -4.73 -18.93 20.54
C GLU A 87 -5.77 -19.79 19.79
N VAL A 88 -7.06 -19.46 19.94
CA VAL A 88 -8.16 -20.18 19.29
C VAL A 88 -8.40 -19.70 17.86
N ILE A 89 -7.87 -18.52 17.50
CA ILE A 89 -7.96 -17.99 16.15
C ILE A 89 -7.20 -18.92 15.19
N PRO A 90 -7.81 -19.32 14.06
CA PRO A 90 -7.17 -20.26 13.13
C PRO A 90 -6.10 -19.58 12.27
N TRP A 91 -5.01 -19.13 12.90
CA TRP A 91 -3.92 -18.38 12.26
C TRP A 91 -3.35 -19.05 11.01
N PRO A 92 -3.09 -20.37 11.01
CA PRO A 92 -2.57 -21.03 9.81
C PRO A 92 -3.54 -20.95 8.62
N ALA A 93 -4.84 -21.14 8.88
CA ALA A 93 -5.86 -21.06 7.84
C ALA A 93 -6.00 -19.62 7.32
N LEU A 94 -6.02 -18.63 8.23
CA LEU A 94 -6.09 -17.21 7.86
C LEU A 94 -4.90 -16.80 6.99
N ARG A 95 -3.68 -17.15 7.40
CA ARG A 95 -2.47 -16.87 6.60
C ARG A 95 -2.52 -17.52 5.23
N ALA A 96 -2.89 -18.80 5.16
CA ALA A 96 -2.98 -19.53 3.91
C ALA A 96 -4.01 -18.91 2.95
N LEU A 97 -5.18 -18.52 3.46
CA LEU A 97 -6.22 -17.88 2.64
C LEU A 97 -5.79 -16.49 2.14
N LEU A 98 -5.17 -15.65 2.98
CA LEU A 98 -4.65 -14.36 2.58
C LEU A 98 -3.52 -14.48 1.55
N ALA A 99 -2.61 -15.45 1.75
CA ALA A 99 -1.51 -15.73 0.85
C ALA A 99 -1.99 -16.23 -0.51
N GLN A 100 -2.90 -17.19 -0.54
CA GLN A 100 -3.28 -17.88 -1.78
C GLN A 100 -4.38 -17.16 -2.55
N ASN A 101 -5.40 -16.65 -1.86
CA ASN A 101 -6.62 -16.16 -2.51
C ASN A 101 -6.64 -14.65 -2.71
N VAL A 102 -5.85 -13.88 -1.94
CA VAL A 102 -5.86 -12.42 -2.03
C VAL A 102 -4.55 -11.92 -2.63
N TYR A 103 -3.52 -11.80 -1.82
CA TYR A 103 -2.29 -11.11 -2.22
C TYR A 103 -1.38 -11.98 -3.10
N GLY A 104 -1.17 -13.23 -2.74
CA GLY A 104 -0.26 -14.11 -3.49
C GLY A 104 -0.82 -14.58 -4.84
N SER A 105 -2.15 -14.52 -5.03
CA SER A 105 -2.78 -14.80 -6.33
C SER A 105 -2.35 -13.81 -7.42
N ARG A 106 -1.87 -12.62 -7.04
CA ARG A 106 -1.38 -11.58 -7.94
C ARG A 106 0.13 -11.65 -8.17
N MET A 107 0.83 -12.46 -7.40
CA MET A 107 2.29 -12.58 -7.47
C MET A 107 2.69 -13.76 -8.33
N ASP A 108 3.57 -13.52 -9.31
CA ASP A 108 4.13 -14.53 -10.20
C ASP A 108 5.53 -15.01 -9.74
N SER A 109 6.24 -14.19 -8.95
CA SER A 109 7.55 -14.52 -8.41
C SER A 109 7.45 -15.34 -7.12
N ASP A 110 8.15 -16.48 -7.08
CA ASP A 110 8.23 -17.32 -5.88
C ASP A 110 8.96 -16.60 -4.73
N ALA A 111 9.96 -15.75 -5.03
CA ALA A 111 10.65 -14.96 -4.04
C ALA A 111 9.71 -13.97 -3.34
N ASP A 112 8.82 -13.32 -4.10
CA ASP A 112 7.84 -12.38 -3.57
C ASP A 112 6.75 -13.10 -2.77
N ARG A 113 6.32 -14.29 -3.19
CA ARG A 113 5.42 -15.14 -2.41
C ARG A 113 6.03 -15.55 -1.07
N HIS A 114 7.30 -15.97 -1.05
CA HIS A 114 8.00 -16.28 0.20
C HIS A 114 8.13 -15.06 1.11
N MET A 115 8.36 -13.87 0.54
CA MET A 115 8.37 -12.64 1.32
C MET A 115 6.99 -12.32 1.90
N LEU A 116 5.91 -12.49 1.13
CA LEU A 116 4.54 -12.34 1.62
C LEU A 116 4.24 -13.34 2.75
N ASP A 117 4.64 -14.61 2.59
CA ASP A 117 4.48 -15.63 3.63
C ASP A 117 5.23 -15.26 4.93
N ALA A 118 6.43 -14.69 4.80
CA ALA A 118 7.20 -14.20 5.95
C ALA A 118 6.49 -13.02 6.66
N LEU A 119 5.92 -12.06 5.91
CA LEU A 119 5.12 -10.97 6.46
C LEU A 119 3.87 -11.49 7.18
N LEU A 120 3.17 -12.43 6.58
CA LEU A 120 2.00 -13.07 7.18
C LEU A 120 2.37 -13.86 8.44
N ALA A 121 3.48 -14.60 8.42
CA ALA A 121 3.96 -15.36 9.57
C ALA A 121 4.39 -14.46 10.73
N HIS A 122 4.87 -13.26 10.43
CA HIS A 122 5.26 -12.26 11.44
C HIS A 122 4.05 -11.56 12.07
N LEU A 123 3.08 -11.14 11.26
CA LEU A 123 1.95 -10.32 11.72
C LEU A 123 0.79 -11.14 12.30
N PHE A 124 0.48 -12.31 11.71
CA PHE A 124 -0.71 -13.10 12.05
C PHE A 124 -0.36 -14.25 13.00
N ILE A 125 -0.07 -13.89 14.25
CA ILE A 125 0.28 -14.79 15.35
C ILE A 125 -0.45 -14.38 16.63
N PRO A 126 -0.64 -15.29 17.61
CA PRO A 126 -1.28 -14.93 18.89
C PRO A 126 -0.60 -13.76 19.60
N ALA A 127 0.73 -13.69 19.55
CA ALA A 127 1.51 -12.60 20.15
C ALA A 127 1.16 -11.20 19.61
N ALA A 128 0.50 -11.10 18.43
CA ALA A 128 0.02 -9.82 17.91
C ALA A 128 -1.06 -9.14 18.79
N PHE A 129 -1.57 -9.84 19.80
CA PHE A 129 -2.48 -9.29 20.82
C PHE A 129 -1.75 -8.84 22.09
N GLU A 130 -0.46 -9.08 22.19
CA GLU A 130 0.35 -8.61 23.32
C GLU A 130 0.56 -7.10 23.25
N ARG A 131 0.78 -6.51 24.45
CA ARG A 131 0.89 -5.06 24.63
C ARG A 131 2.05 -4.46 23.84
N ASP A 132 3.18 -5.14 23.83
CA ASP A 132 4.44 -4.65 23.24
C ASP A 132 4.77 -5.35 21.91
N PHE A 133 3.75 -5.75 21.15
CA PHE A 133 3.97 -6.43 19.88
C PHE A 133 4.70 -5.51 18.90
N VAL A 134 5.89 -5.93 18.48
CA VAL A 134 6.73 -5.19 17.55
C VAL A 134 6.36 -5.54 16.11
N ILE A 135 5.74 -4.60 15.40
CA ILE A 135 5.40 -4.73 13.98
C ILE A 135 6.67 -4.70 13.12
N ALA A 136 7.51 -3.71 13.35
CA ALA A 136 8.78 -3.56 12.64
C ALA A 136 9.92 -3.33 13.63
N PRO A 137 10.82 -4.30 13.78
CA PRO A 137 11.96 -4.19 14.68
C PRO A 137 12.97 -3.17 14.14
N ASN A 138 13.47 -2.29 15.00
CA ASN A 138 14.57 -1.38 14.72
C ASN A 138 15.16 -0.90 16.04
N ASP A 139 16.49 -0.72 16.07
CA ASP A 139 17.18 -0.29 17.29
C ASP A 139 16.91 1.18 17.66
N VAL A 140 16.57 2.01 16.67
CA VAL A 140 16.37 3.45 16.87
C VAL A 140 14.90 3.81 17.03
N GLN A 141 14.04 3.25 16.18
CA GLN A 141 12.62 3.60 16.12
C GLN A 141 11.77 2.38 15.73
N PRO A 142 11.53 1.44 16.64
CA PRO A 142 10.68 0.30 16.37
C PRO A 142 9.24 0.75 16.17
N LEU A 143 8.50 0.10 15.31
CA LEU A 143 7.07 0.28 15.19
C LEU A 143 6.37 -0.73 16.11
N ILE A 144 5.72 -0.21 17.15
CA ILE A 144 5.00 -1.01 18.14
C ILE A 144 3.50 -0.89 17.87
N ALA A 145 2.81 -2.01 17.96
CA ALA A 145 1.36 -2.04 17.80
C ALA A 145 0.65 -1.29 18.94
N PRO A 146 -0.49 -0.62 18.67
CA PRO A 146 -1.26 0.06 19.72
C PRO A 146 -1.87 -0.94 20.71
N GLU A 147 -2.07 -0.54 21.94
CA GLU A 147 -2.62 -1.39 23.02
C GLU A 147 -4.13 -1.65 22.89
N GLY A 148 -4.84 -1.05 21.97
CA GLY A 148 -6.29 -1.12 21.88
C GLY A 148 -6.83 -2.28 21.06
N LEU A 149 -8.01 -2.76 21.45
CA LEU A 149 -8.86 -3.62 20.63
C LEU A 149 -9.94 -2.81 19.91
N HIS A 150 -10.22 -1.58 20.40
CA HIS A 150 -11.27 -0.75 19.85
C HIS A 150 -10.74 0.06 18.65
N ARG A 151 -11.54 0.10 17.61
CA ARG A 151 -11.26 0.78 16.36
C ARG A 151 -10.85 2.24 16.52
N GLU A 152 -11.52 3.00 17.39
CA GLU A 152 -11.19 4.41 17.65
C GLU A 152 -9.75 4.58 18.12
N GLN A 153 -9.26 3.67 18.98
CA GLN A 153 -7.89 3.67 19.47
C GLN A 153 -6.89 3.33 18.38
N LEU A 154 -7.24 2.38 17.49
CA LEU A 154 -6.42 1.98 16.36
C LEU A 154 -6.31 3.10 15.32
N CYS A 155 -7.42 3.80 15.03
CA CYS A 155 -7.44 4.96 14.15
C CYS A 155 -6.66 6.14 14.74
N ALA A 156 -6.81 6.42 16.03
CA ALA A 156 -6.07 7.48 16.71
C ALA A 156 -4.56 7.20 16.70
N TRP A 157 -4.17 5.95 16.92
CA TRP A 157 -2.76 5.54 16.80
C TRP A 157 -2.23 5.75 15.38
N ALA A 158 -2.94 5.30 14.34
CA ALA A 158 -2.52 5.50 12.96
C ALA A 158 -2.34 6.98 12.63
N SER A 159 -3.27 7.84 13.10
CA SER A 159 -3.18 9.30 12.90
C SER A 159 -2.03 9.96 13.68
N SER A 160 -1.53 9.33 14.73
CA SER A 160 -0.42 9.84 15.54
C SER A 160 0.96 9.51 14.96
N LEU A 161 1.04 8.65 13.94
CA LEU A 161 2.29 8.28 13.32
C LEU A 161 2.95 9.47 12.61
N PRO A 162 4.26 9.66 12.73
CA PRO A 162 4.98 10.78 12.11
C PRO A 162 5.01 10.70 10.58
N GLU A 163 5.14 11.84 9.94
CA GLU A 163 5.45 11.96 8.53
C GLU A 163 6.77 12.71 8.33
N PRO A 164 7.70 12.24 7.46
CA PRO A 164 7.65 11.00 6.68
C PRO A 164 7.89 9.74 7.52
N GLN A 165 7.35 8.62 7.06
CA GLN A 165 7.57 7.34 7.71
C GLN A 165 8.82 6.65 7.17
N PRO A 166 9.66 6.08 8.05
CA PRO A 166 10.87 5.41 7.64
C PRO A 166 10.55 4.07 6.94
N VAL A 167 11.31 3.74 5.91
CA VAL A 167 11.09 2.55 5.08
C VAL A 167 11.23 1.23 5.85
N HIS A 168 11.94 1.21 6.96
CA HIS A 168 12.05 0.01 7.79
C HIS A 168 10.72 -0.38 8.46
N TRP A 169 9.75 0.53 8.57
CA TRP A 169 8.41 0.20 9.08
C TRP A 169 7.60 -0.69 8.14
N VAL A 170 7.96 -0.70 6.87
CA VAL A 170 7.42 -1.66 5.88
C VAL A 170 8.37 -2.84 5.63
N LEU A 171 9.28 -3.07 6.59
CA LEU A 171 10.23 -4.18 6.58
C LEU A 171 11.14 -4.17 5.34
N LEU A 172 11.57 -2.96 4.93
CA LEU A 172 12.55 -2.73 3.89
C LEU A 172 13.88 -2.24 4.46
N ALA A 173 14.96 -2.60 3.79
CA ALA A 173 16.28 -2.10 4.11
C ALA A 173 16.40 -0.59 3.76
N PRO A 174 17.24 0.19 4.47
CA PRO A 174 17.44 1.62 4.21
C PRO A 174 17.86 1.93 2.76
N GLU A 175 18.52 0.99 2.10
CA GLU A 175 18.94 1.10 0.70
C GLU A 175 17.75 1.26 -0.26
N ALA A 176 16.58 0.77 0.11
CA ALA A 176 15.36 0.89 -0.70
C ALA A 176 14.96 2.36 -0.89
N GLU A 177 15.10 3.20 0.13
CA GLU A 177 14.82 4.63 0.04
C GLU A 177 15.73 5.33 -0.95
N ARG A 178 17.05 5.04 -0.88
CA ARG A 178 18.03 5.59 -1.83
C ARG A 178 17.77 5.14 -3.25
N ALA A 179 17.50 3.85 -3.44
CA ALA A 179 17.20 3.31 -4.76
C ALA A 179 15.95 3.96 -5.36
N THR A 180 14.89 4.12 -4.59
CA THR A 180 13.66 4.80 -5.01
C THR A 180 13.91 6.26 -5.34
N ALA A 181 14.68 6.98 -4.54
CA ALA A 181 15.06 8.37 -4.81
C ALA A 181 15.83 8.50 -6.14
N VAL A 182 16.80 7.61 -6.40
CA VAL A 182 17.56 7.60 -7.65
C VAL A 182 16.66 7.27 -8.84
N GLN A 183 15.75 6.30 -8.73
CA GLN A 183 14.81 5.95 -9.78
C GLN A 183 13.87 7.11 -10.10
N ASN A 184 13.32 7.78 -9.08
CA ASN A 184 12.46 8.94 -9.24
C ASN A 184 13.20 10.10 -9.90
N ALA A 185 14.42 10.40 -9.48
CA ALA A 185 15.25 11.42 -10.10
C ALA A 185 15.53 11.09 -11.58
N THR A 186 15.88 9.84 -11.89
CA THR A 186 16.12 9.38 -13.26
C THR A 186 14.86 9.50 -14.12
N ARG A 187 13.68 9.16 -13.56
CA ARG A 187 12.39 9.31 -14.24
C ARG A 187 12.11 10.77 -14.57
N ILE A 188 12.28 11.68 -13.60
CA ILE A 188 12.09 13.12 -13.80
C ILE A 188 13.04 13.65 -14.87
N LEU A 189 14.32 13.31 -14.82
CA LEU A 189 15.30 13.73 -15.81
C LEU A 189 14.93 13.24 -17.23
N ARG A 190 14.45 12.00 -17.35
CA ARG A 190 13.98 11.46 -18.62
C ARG A 190 12.78 12.24 -19.17
N HIS A 191 11.81 12.59 -18.31
CA HIS A 191 10.68 13.41 -18.72
C HIS A 191 11.09 14.82 -19.16
N LEU A 192 12.02 15.45 -18.43
CA LEU A 192 12.57 16.75 -18.82
C LEU A 192 13.31 16.69 -20.15
N GLN A 193 14.05 15.62 -20.44
CA GLN A 193 14.70 15.41 -21.72
C GLN A 193 13.69 15.30 -22.88
N ILE A 194 12.61 14.55 -22.67
CA ILE A 194 11.53 14.42 -23.66
C ILE A 194 10.88 15.78 -23.92
N LEU A 195 10.54 16.52 -22.87
CA LEU A 195 9.96 17.87 -22.99
C LEU A 195 10.89 18.84 -23.74
N ARG A 196 12.20 18.79 -23.45
CA ARG A 196 13.20 19.60 -24.17
C ARG A 196 13.28 19.23 -25.65
N GLN A 197 13.22 17.93 -25.99
CA GLN A 197 13.21 17.50 -27.39
C GLN A 197 11.96 17.94 -28.14
N LEU A 198 10.79 17.89 -27.47
CA LEU A 198 9.53 18.36 -28.04
C LEU A 198 9.56 19.88 -28.28
N ALA A 199 10.03 20.66 -27.31
CA ALA A 199 10.19 22.12 -27.45
C ALA A 199 11.19 22.50 -28.55
N GLY A 200 12.29 21.74 -28.71
CA GLY A 200 13.24 21.96 -29.81
C GLY A 200 12.62 21.73 -31.18
N ARG A 201 11.82 20.63 -31.34
CA ARG A 201 11.10 20.36 -32.59
C ARG A 201 10.08 21.45 -32.94
N GLU A 202 9.41 22.00 -31.95
CA GLU A 202 8.44 23.09 -32.17
C GLU A 202 9.12 24.37 -32.68
N GLN A 203 10.31 24.69 -32.13
CA GLN A 203 11.11 25.80 -32.62
C GLN A 203 11.60 25.57 -34.07
N ASP A 204 12.03 24.40 -34.42
CA ASP A 204 12.46 24.03 -35.79
C ASP A 204 11.29 24.14 -36.78
N ILE A 205 10.08 23.72 -36.41
CA ILE A 205 8.87 23.84 -37.24
C ILE A 205 8.50 25.34 -37.45
N ILE A 206 8.58 26.16 -36.40
CA ILE A 206 8.28 27.58 -36.48
C ILE A 206 9.28 28.30 -37.39
N VAL A 207 10.57 27.96 -37.29
CA VAL A 207 11.64 28.52 -38.14
C VAL A 207 11.44 28.12 -39.61
N ASP A 208 11.01 26.89 -39.86
CA ASP A 208 10.79 26.39 -41.24
C ASP A 208 9.55 27.06 -41.89
N HIS A 209 8.46 27.27 -41.10
CA HIS A 209 7.28 27.99 -41.56
C HIS A 209 7.54 29.49 -41.79
N THR A 210 8.38 30.14 -40.97
CA THR A 210 8.79 31.53 -41.21
C THR A 210 9.67 31.67 -42.44
N ARG A 211 10.44 30.64 -42.80
CA ARG A 211 11.23 30.63 -44.05
C ARG A 211 10.39 30.34 -45.31
N SER A 212 9.35 29.57 -45.20
CA SER A 212 8.47 29.20 -46.32
C SER A 212 7.33 30.16 -46.60
N GLY A 213 7.16 31.21 -45.80
CA GLY A 213 6.12 32.24 -45.98
C GLY A 213 4.68 31.77 -45.82
N THR A 214 4.48 30.58 -45.32
CA THR A 214 3.16 30.01 -44.99
C THR A 214 2.74 30.41 -43.57
N ALA A 215 1.52 30.95 -43.41
CA ALA A 215 1.00 31.31 -42.10
C ALA A 215 1.01 30.09 -41.17
N PRO A 216 1.51 30.23 -39.93
CA PRO A 216 1.52 29.12 -38.98
C PRO A 216 0.09 28.68 -38.69
N ALA A 217 -0.13 27.35 -38.70
CA ALA A 217 -1.35 26.77 -38.11
C ALA A 217 -1.41 27.18 -36.62
N PRO A 218 -2.62 27.31 -36.05
CA PRO A 218 -2.78 27.71 -34.65
C PRO A 218 -1.89 26.83 -33.76
N PRO A 219 -1.18 27.41 -32.79
CA PRO A 219 -0.13 26.76 -32.07
C PRO A 219 -0.62 25.47 -31.40
N ALA A 220 0.16 24.40 -31.53
CA ALA A 220 -0.01 23.14 -30.83
C ALA A 220 0.16 23.27 -29.29
N THR A 221 0.15 24.50 -28.78
CA THR A 221 0.21 24.82 -27.34
C THR A 221 -0.88 24.09 -26.54
N SER A 222 -2.06 23.84 -27.14
CA SER A 222 -3.10 23.03 -26.50
C SER A 222 -2.75 21.52 -26.43
N GLN A 223 -2.02 21.01 -27.41
CA GLN A 223 -1.59 19.61 -27.40
C GLN A 223 -0.39 19.39 -26.47
N LEU A 224 0.55 20.34 -26.43
CA LEU A 224 1.65 20.33 -25.46
C LEU A 224 1.15 20.50 -24.02
N ALA A 225 0.21 21.41 -23.79
CA ALA A 225 -0.41 21.58 -22.48
C ALA A 225 -1.13 20.32 -22.03
N ALA A 226 -1.93 19.70 -22.89
CA ALA A 226 -2.61 18.43 -22.61
C ALA A 226 -1.62 17.27 -22.35
N LEU A 227 -0.50 17.23 -23.10
CA LEU A 227 0.54 16.23 -22.92
C LEU A 227 1.33 16.44 -21.62
N VAL A 228 1.61 17.69 -21.26
CA VAL A 228 2.24 18.06 -19.99
C VAL A 228 1.32 17.77 -18.82
N GLU A 229 0.03 18.08 -18.91
CA GLU A 229 -0.95 17.75 -17.89
C GLU A 229 -1.11 16.23 -17.73
N SER A 230 -1.20 15.47 -18.82
CA SER A 230 -1.28 14.01 -18.73
C SER A 230 -0.01 13.38 -18.15
N HIS A 231 1.18 13.94 -18.43
CA HIS A 231 2.44 13.46 -17.88
C HIS A 231 2.65 13.87 -16.42
N LEU A 232 2.24 15.08 -16.03
CA LEU A 232 2.23 15.51 -14.63
C LEU A 232 1.27 14.67 -13.79
N TYR A 233 0.10 14.35 -14.32
CA TYR A 233 -0.86 13.47 -13.65
C TYR A 233 -0.31 12.06 -13.40
N ASN A 234 0.48 11.52 -14.34
CA ASN A 234 1.13 10.21 -14.20
C ASN A 234 2.41 10.22 -13.32
N VAL A 235 2.94 11.39 -12.99
CA VAL A 235 4.14 11.54 -12.12
C VAL A 235 3.75 11.74 -10.66
N THR A 236 2.52 12.21 -10.41
CA THR A 236 1.99 12.51 -9.05
C THR A 236 1.16 11.37 -8.45
N ARG A 237 0.99 10.29 -9.19
CA ARG A 237 0.47 9.00 -8.71
C ARG A 237 1.62 8.00 -8.58
#